data_80a1532fe47525a697a738a790688871
#
_entry.id   80a1532fe47525a697a738a790688871
#
_cell.length_a   1.000
_cell.length_b   1.000
_cell.length_c   1.000
_cell.angle_alpha   90.00
_cell.angle_beta   90.00
_cell.angle_gamma   90.00
#
_symmetry.space_group_name_H-M   'P 1'
#
loop_
_entity.id
_entity.type
_entity.pdbx_description
1 polymer ?
#
loop_
_entity_poly.entity_id
_entity_poly.type
_entity_poly.pdbx_seq_one_letter_code
_entity_poly.pdbx_strand_id
1 'polypeptide(L)'
;MIDKVRGFVSGLSNNLQGAFWLFMSVFAFTTMAALAKYLGNDFHAFQISFFRASFSLIVILPFLIKAGLSQGGIKTKVPLLQIARGVISALGIMMGFYAIVNMPLADAQAIRFSSSLFVVPLAAIFLHERVGLKRTVAALIGFLGVIIMLNPSGNYNVAALSALGAAIAFAGAAIFVKVVSKYDKPITLMFYSNIVSIPTV
;
A
#
# COMPACT_ATOMS: atom_id res chain seq x y z
N MET A 1 3.63 -12.47 26.49
CA MET A 1 3.95 -13.09 25.17
C MET A 1 4.69 -12.10 24.26
N ILE A 2 4.22 -10.87 24.11
CA ILE A 2 4.84 -9.80 23.29
C ILE A 2 6.28 -9.50 23.79
N ASP A 3 6.52 -9.44 25.09
CA ASP A 3 7.86 -9.13 25.66
C ASP A 3 8.88 -10.23 25.40
N LYS A 4 8.47 -11.49 25.37
CA LYS A 4 9.35 -12.64 25.02
C LYS A 4 9.75 -12.59 23.53
N VAL A 5 8.80 -12.25 22.63
CA VAL A 5 9.08 -12.09 21.20
C VAL A 5 10.01 -10.90 20.98
N ARG A 6 9.77 -9.80 21.69
CA ARG A 6 10.60 -8.59 21.62
C ARG A 6 12.02 -8.85 22.12
N GLY A 7 12.18 -9.61 23.21
CA GLY A 7 13.48 -10.04 23.74
C GLY A 7 14.24 -10.96 22.79
N PHE A 8 13.54 -11.90 22.14
CA PHE A 8 14.15 -12.77 21.13
C PHE A 8 14.60 -11.98 19.89
N VAL A 9 13.75 -11.09 19.39
CA VAL A 9 14.04 -10.28 18.19
C VAL A 9 15.17 -9.27 18.46
N SER A 10 15.24 -8.68 19.65
CA SER A 10 16.30 -7.72 20.01
C SER A 10 17.70 -8.34 20.08
N GLY A 11 17.82 -9.67 20.22
CA GLY A 11 19.08 -10.41 20.16
C GLY A 11 19.59 -10.70 18.73
N LEU A 12 18.77 -10.44 17.71
CA LEU A 12 19.13 -10.68 16.31
C LEU A 12 19.88 -9.46 15.70
N SER A 13 20.64 -9.70 14.63
CA SER A 13 21.21 -8.59 13.86
C SER A 13 20.13 -7.67 13.29
N ASN A 14 20.41 -6.39 13.07
CA ASN A 14 19.45 -5.40 12.59
C ASN A 14 18.75 -5.84 11.28
N ASN A 15 19.47 -6.51 10.39
CA ASN A 15 18.92 -7.04 9.14
C ASN A 15 17.92 -8.17 9.39
N LEU A 16 18.20 -9.07 10.34
CA LEU A 16 17.30 -10.16 10.69
C LEU A 16 16.05 -9.66 11.43
N GLN A 17 16.20 -8.63 12.28
CA GLN A 17 15.06 -7.96 12.89
C GLN A 17 14.12 -7.38 11.81
N GLY A 18 14.69 -6.66 10.84
CA GLY A 18 13.92 -6.11 9.72
C GLY A 18 13.22 -7.19 8.90
N ALA A 19 13.92 -8.28 8.59
CA ALA A 19 13.36 -9.42 7.86
C ALA A 19 12.21 -10.10 8.64
N PHE A 20 12.34 -10.26 9.95
CA PHE A 20 11.29 -10.84 10.80
C PHE A 20 10.02 -9.97 10.80
N TRP A 21 10.15 -8.65 10.99
CA TRP A 21 9.01 -7.75 10.97
C TRP A 21 8.37 -7.64 9.58
N LEU A 22 9.18 -7.69 8.53
CA LEU A 22 8.66 -7.74 7.16
C LEU A 22 7.85 -9.02 6.94
N PHE A 23 8.36 -10.17 7.35
CA PHE A 23 7.66 -11.46 7.22
C PHE A 23 6.31 -11.44 7.96
N MET A 24 6.28 -10.95 9.20
CA MET A 24 5.03 -10.81 9.97
C MET A 24 4.03 -9.87 9.28
N SER A 25 4.51 -8.77 8.72
CA SER A 25 3.68 -7.82 7.97
C SER A 25 3.08 -8.45 6.72
N VAL A 26 3.90 -9.17 5.94
CA VAL A 26 3.43 -9.87 4.73
C VAL A 26 2.44 -10.97 5.08
N PHE A 27 2.70 -11.75 6.13
CA PHE A 27 1.79 -12.78 6.60
C PHE A 27 0.42 -12.20 7.00
N ALA A 28 0.42 -11.14 7.82
CA ALA A 28 -0.81 -10.46 8.24
C ALA A 28 -1.55 -9.86 7.02
N PHE A 29 -0.83 -9.25 6.08
CA PHE A 29 -1.42 -8.70 4.86
C PHE A 29 -2.05 -9.79 3.97
N THR A 30 -1.37 -10.92 3.79
CA THR A 30 -1.86 -12.05 2.99
C THR A 30 -3.11 -12.66 3.62
N THR A 31 -3.11 -12.83 4.95
CA THR A 31 -4.29 -13.28 5.70
C THR A 31 -5.46 -12.33 5.52
N MET A 32 -5.23 -11.02 5.64
CA MET A 32 -6.24 -9.99 5.39
C MET A 32 -6.78 -10.07 3.96
N ALA A 33 -5.92 -10.26 2.96
CA ALA A 33 -6.35 -10.36 1.57
C ALA A 33 -7.18 -11.63 1.31
N ALA A 34 -6.83 -12.76 1.93
CA ALA A 34 -7.60 -14.00 1.85
C ALA A 34 -8.99 -13.84 2.50
N LEU A 35 -9.06 -13.21 3.67
CA LEU A 35 -10.32 -12.89 4.34
C LEU A 35 -11.19 -11.94 3.51
N ALA A 36 -10.58 -10.92 2.91
CA ALA A 36 -11.28 -9.99 2.02
C ALA A 36 -11.85 -10.70 0.78
N LYS A 37 -11.10 -11.66 0.22
CA LYS A 37 -11.59 -12.51 -0.88
C LYS A 37 -12.79 -13.35 -0.46
N TYR A 38 -12.73 -13.96 0.72
CA TYR A 38 -13.83 -14.75 1.27
C TYR A 38 -15.08 -13.91 1.52
N LEU A 39 -14.92 -12.76 2.17
CA LEU A 39 -16.00 -11.80 2.46
C LEU A 39 -16.60 -11.18 1.20
N GLY A 40 -15.85 -11.12 0.10
CA GLY A 40 -16.32 -10.60 -1.17
C GLY A 40 -17.46 -11.39 -1.82
N ASN A 41 -17.81 -12.58 -1.28
CA ASN A 41 -19.00 -13.33 -1.68
C ASN A 41 -20.30 -12.70 -1.12
N ASP A 42 -20.22 -12.07 0.07
CA ASP A 42 -21.38 -11.54 0.80
C ASP A 42 -21.38 -10.00 0.84
N PHE A 43 -20.22 -9.37 0.74
CA PHE A 43 -20.04 -7.93 0.89
C PHE A 43 -19.40 -7.31 -0.36
N HIS A 44 -19.87 -6.11 -0.70
CA HIS A 44 -19.26 -5.35 -1.79
C HIS A 44 -17.83 -4.89 -1.43
N ALA A 45 -16.94 -4.84 -2.43
CA ALA A 45 -15.53 -4.46 -2.23
C ALA A 45 -15.37 -3.10 -1.51
N PHE A 46 -16.28 -2.15 -1.76
CA PHE A 46 -16.27 -0.84 -1.08
C PHE A 46 -16.57 -0.95 0.41
N GLN A 47 -17.52 -1.79 0.81
CA GLN A 47 -17.84 -2.03 2.22
C GLN A 47 -16.66 -2.62 2.97
N ILE A 48 -15.96 -3.59 2.36
CA ILE A 48 -14.75 -4.20 2.92
C ILE A 48 -13.66 -3.12 3.11
N SER A 49 -13.47 -2.26 2.11
CA SER A 49 -12.51 -1.15 2.16
C SER A 49 -12.84 -0.15 3.26
N PHE A 50 -14.13 0.22 3.41
CA PHE A 50 -14.61 1.13 4.44
C PHE A 50 -14.36 0.58 5.86
N PHE A 51 -14.79 -0.66 6.12
CA PHE A 51 -14.56 -1.29 7.43
C PHE A 51 -13.06 -1.39 7.74
N ARG A 52 -12.23 -1.77 6.76
CA ARG A 52 -10.78 -1.80 6.92
C ARG A 52 -10.21 -0.43 7.32
N ALA A 53 -10.61 0.64 6.66
CA ALA A 53 -10.13 1.99 6.96
C ALA A 53 -10.59 2.43 8.35
N SER A 54 -11.85 2.16 8.72
CA SER A 54 -12.43 2.49 10.02
C SER A 54 -11.72 1.76 11.16
N PHE A 55 -11.56 0.44 11.06
CA PHE A 55 -10.82 -0.33 12.08
C PHE A 55 -9.35 0.06 12.17
N SER A 56 -8.69 0.37 11.04
CA SER A 56 -7.32 0.86 11.04
C SER A 56 -7.19 2.18 11.80
N LEU A 57 -8.16 3.09 11.67
CA LEU A 57 -8.17 4.35 12.41
C LEU A 57 -8.33 4.11 13.92
N ILE A 58 -9.25 3.21 14.33
CA ILE A 58 -9.44 2.85 15.74
C ILE A 58 -8.14 2.32 16.36
N VAL A 59 -7.44 1.43 15.64
CA VAL A 59 -6.17 0.84 16.10
C VAL A 59 -5.05 1.87 16.21
N ILE A 60 -5.01 2.87 15.33
CA ILE A 60 -3.99 3.93 15.33
C ILE A 60 -4.27 4.96 16.44
N LEU A 61 -5.52 5.17 16.86
CA LEU A 61 -5.94 6.20 17.80
C LEU A 61 -5.13 6.23 19.12
N PRO A 62 -4.92 5.10 19.83
CA PRO A 62 -4.11 5.11 21.06
C PRO A 62 -2.65 5.50 20.83
N PHE A 63 -2.08 5.16 19.67
CA PHE A 63 -0.72 5.58 19.34
C PHE A 63 -0.63 7.07 19.04
N LEU A 64 -1.66 7.65 18.41
CA LEU A 64 -1.79 9.10 18.19
C LEU A 64 -1.90 9.86 19.51
N ILE A 65 -2.71 9.35 20.45
CA ILE A 65 -2.88 9.94 21.77
C ILE A 65 -1.52 9.93 22.52
N LYS A 66 -0.79 8.82 22.51
CA LYS A 66 0.55 8.70 23.11
C LYS A 66 1.60 9.57 22.42
N ALA A 67 1.51 9.76 21.10
CA ALA A 67 2.42 10.62 20.35
C ALA A 67 2.18 12.13 20.61
N GLY A 68 1.16 12.46 21.39
CA GLY A 68 0.78 13.81 21.75
C GLY A 68 -0.02 14.50 20.66
N LEU A 69 -1.35 14.45 20.76
CA LEU A 69 -2.27 15.20 19.90
C LEU A 69 -1.91 16.69 19.82
N SER A 70 -1.37 17.26 20.91
CA SER A 70 -0.97 18.67 21.02
C SER A 70 0.49 18.96 20.66
N GLN A 71 1.38 17.95 20.68
CA GLN A 71 2.82 18.13 20.45
C GLN A 71 3.28 17.83 19.00
N GLY A 72 2.39 18.02 18.02
CA GLY A 72 2.75 17.90 16.60
C GLY A 72 2.55 16.51 16.00
N GLY A 73 1.90 15.56 16.69
CA GLY A 73 1.60 14.22 16.16
C GLY A 73 0.61 14.21 14.99
N ILE A 74 -0.22 15.26 14.87
CA ILE A 74 -1.21 15.41 13.78
C ILE A 74 -0.85 16.60 12.87
N LYS A 75 -0.03 17.55 13.35
CA LYS A 75 0.33 18.73 12.56
C LYS A 75 1.25 18.33 11.41
N THR A 76 0.83 18.66 10.19
CA THR A 76 1.63 18.48 8.98
C THR A 76 2.15 19.83 8.47
N LYS A 77 3.36 19.84 7.93
CA LYS A 77 3.93 21.01 7.25
C LYS A 77 3.49 21.08 5.78
N VAL A 78 2.93 20.01 5.24
CA VAL A 78 2.59 19.86 3.82
C VAL A 78 1.19 19.25 3.63
N PRO A 79 0.11 19.94 4.08
CA PRO A 79 -1.24 19.37 4.12
C PRO A 79 -1.76 18.96 2.74
N LEU A 80 -1.49 19.74 1.70
CA LEU A 80 -1.94 19.44 0.34
C LEU A 80 -1.32 18.14 -0.20
N LEU A 81 -0.03 17.93 0.06
CA LEU A 81 0.66 16.70 -0.33
C LEU A 81 0.13 15.49 0.45
N GLN A 82 -0.23 15.64 1.73
CA GLN A 82 -0.84 14.59 2.54
C GLN A 82 -2.22 14.20 2.02
N ILE A 83 -3.06 15.18 1.66
CA ILE A 83 -4.38 14.94 1.08
C ILE A 83 -4.24 14.25 -0.28
N ALA A 84 -3.41 14.78 -1.18
CA ALA A 84 -3.18 14.18 -2.50
C ALA A 84 -2.71 12.71 -2.37
N ARG A 85 -1.75 12.45 -1.47
CA ARG A 85 -1.30 11.10 -1.17
C ARG A 85 -2.43 10.22 -0.61
N GLY A 86 -3.23 10.78 0.30
CA GLY A 86 -4.37 10.07 0.91
C GLY A 86 -5.39 9.65 -0.16
N VAL A 87 -5.78 10.56 -1.04
CA VAL A 87 -6.72 10.29 -2.15
C VAL A 87 -6.16 9.22 -3.09
N ILE A 88 -4.92 9.35 -3.54
CA ILE A 88 -4.29 8.35 -4.43
C ILE A 88 -4.22 6.98 -3.74
N SER A 89 -3.87 6.95 -2.45
CA SER A 89 -3.85 5.70 -1.67
C SER A 89 -5.24 5.09 -1.53
N ALA A 90 -6.27 5.90 -1.28
CA ALA A 90 -7.65 5.45 -1.16
C ALA A 90 -8.16 4.84 -2.48
N LEU A 91 -7.94 5.53 -3.60
CA LEU A 91 -8.26 5.00 -4.94
C LEU A 91 -7.55 3.67 -5.19
N GLY A 92 -6.25 3.59 -4.86
CA GLY A 92 -5.48 2.34 -4.99
C GLY A 92 -6.04 1.20 -4.13
N ILE A 93 -6.49 1.51 -2.92
CA ILE A 93 -7.13 0.54 -2.02
C ILE A 93 -8.46 0.06 -2.59
N MET A 94 -9.33 0.95 -3.02
CA MET A 94 -10.64 0.62 -3.61
C MET A 94 -10.47 -0.28 -4.84
N MET A 95 -9.63 0.14 -5.79
CA MET A 95 -9.33 -0.62 -7.00
C MET A 95 -8.70 -1.99 -6.67
N GLY A 96 -7.81 -2.03 -5.66
CA GLY A 96 -7.16 -3.25 -5.21
C GLY A 96 -8.14 -4.25 -4.58
N PHE A 97 -9.07 -3.80 -3.73
CA PHE A 97 -10.11 -4.67 -3.17
C PHE A 97 -11.10 -5.13 -4.22
N TYR A 98 -11.48 -4.27 -5.15
CA TYR A 98 -12.32 -4.68 -6.28
C TYR A 98 -11.65 -5.82 -7.08
N ALA A 99 -10.35 -5.71 -7.36
CA ALA A 99 -9.60 -6.77 -8.02
C ALA A 99 -9.57 -8.07 -7.19
N ILE A 100 -9.26 -7.98 -5.88
CA ILE A 100 -9.20 -9.15 -4.98
C ILE A 100 -10.54 -9.89 -4.95
N VAL A 101 -11.65 -9.18 -4.92
CA VAL A 101 -12.99 -9.78 -4.90
C VAL A 101 -13.33 -10.43 -6.25
N ASN A 102 -13.04 -9.78 -7.37
CA ASN A 102 -13.56 -10.15 -8.69
C ASN A 102 -12.62 -10.98 -9.58
N MET A 103 -11.40 -11.32 -9.11
CA MET A 103 -10.46 -12.17 -9.85
C MET A 103 -9.72 -13.13 -8.91
N PRO A 104 -9.00 -14.16 -9.42
CA PRO A 104 -8.19 -15.04 -8.57
C PRO A 104 -7.20 -14.26 -7.72
N LEU A 105 -7.11 -14.59 -6.43
CA LEU A 105 -6.29 -13.86 -5.46
C LEU A 105 -4.80 -13.81 -5.86
N ALA A 106 -4.30 -14.91 -6.43
CA ALA A 106 -2.92 -15.01 -6.89
C ALA A 106 -2.63 -13.98 -7.99
N ASP A 107 -3.52 -13.86 -8.98
CA ASP A 107 -3.40 -12.94 -10.11
C ASP A 107 -3.49 -11.49 -9.63
N ALA A 108 -4.47 -11.17 -8.77
CA ALA A 108 -4.62 -9.85 -8.18
C ALA A 108 -3.36 -9.41 -7.42
N GLN A 109 -2.76 -10.33 -6.64
CA GLN A 109 -1.53 -10.04 -5.90
C GLN A 109 -0.32 -9.90 -6.82
N ALA A 110 -0.19 -10.73 -7.84
CA ALA A 110 0.92 -10.64 -8.78
C ALA A 110 0.89 -9.32 -9.57
N ILE A 111 -0.28 -8.89 -10.07
CA ILE A 111 -0.44 -7.58 -10.70
C ILE A 111 -0.13 -6.46 -9.71
N ARG A 112 -0.57 -6.56 -8.46
CA ARG A 112 -0.28 -5.57 -7.42
C ARG A 112 1.23 -5.43 -7.15
N PHE A 113 2.00 -6.51 -7.19
CA PHE A 113 3.46 -6.45 -7.04
C PHE A 113 4.14 -5.67 -8.16
N SER A 114 3.49 -5.52 -9.33
CA SER A 114 4.00 -4.66 -10.40
C SER A 114 4.08 -3.17 -10.01
N SER A 115 3.47 -2.77 -8.89
CA SER A 115 3.61 -1.40 -8.35
C SER A 115 5.08 -0.99 -8.19
N SER A 116 5.96 -1.92 -7.81
CA SER A 116 7.40 -1.67 -7.71
C SER A 116 8.05 -1.33 -9.05
N LEU A 117 7.53 -1.87 -10.15
CA LEU A 117 7.98 -1.55 -11.51
C LEU A 117 7.59 -0.13 -11.90
N PHE A 118 6.35 0.30 -11.55
CA PHE A 118 5.88 1.66 -11.80
C PHE A 118 6.59 2.71 -10.96
N VAL A 119 7.13 2.36 -9.79
CA VAL A 119 7.93 3.28 -8.98
C VAL A 119 9.17 3.76 -9.74
N VAL A 120 9.77 2.91 -10.59
CA VAL A 120 10.99 3.24 -11.34
C VAL A 120 10.80 4.44 -12.27
N PRO A 121 9.86 4.42 -13.24
CA PRO A 121 9.61 5.58 -14.11
C PRO A 121 9.05 6.78 -13.33
N LEU A 122 8.19 6.56 -12.34
CA LEU A 122 7.65 7.66 -11.53
C LEU A 122 8.75 8.37 -10.73
N ALA A 123 9.71 7.63 -10.15
CA ALA A 123 10.85 8.22 -9.47
C ALA A 123 11.75 9.04 -10.43
N ALA A 124 11.96 8.56 -11.64
CA ALA A 124 12.70 9.30 -12.66
C ALA A 124 12.01 10.63 -13.02
N ILE A 125 10.68 10.60 -13.21
CA ILE A 125 9.90 11.77 -13.64
C ILE A 125 9.72 12.76 -12.49
N PHE A 126 9.24 12.30 -11.33
CA PHE A 126 8.84 13.18 -10.22
C PHE A 126 9.98 13.56 -9.27
N LEU A 127 10.95 12.68 -9.08
CA LEU A 127 12.10 12.92 -8.19
C LEU A 127 13.37 13.30 -8.96
N HIS A 128 13.32 13.32 -10.31
CA HIS A 128 14.45 13.59 -11.18
C HIS A 128 15.67 12.71 -10.85
N GLU A 129 15.40 11.48 -10.35
CA GLU A 129 16.45 10.51 -10.03
C GLU A 129 17.00 9.88 -11.31
N ARG A 130 18.31 9.78 -11.44
CA ARG A 130 18.94 9.05 -12.54
C ARG A 130 18.73 7.55 -12.34
N VAL A 131 17.88 6.96 -13.16
CA VAL A 131 17.66 5.51 -13.15
C VAL A 131 18.75 4.84 -13.98
N GLY A 132 19.56 3.99 -13.35
CA GLY A 132 20.59 3.25 -14.05
C GLY A 132 20.02 2.22 -15.03
N LEU A 133 20.73 1.97 -16.14
CA LEU A 133 20.31 1.09 -17.22
C LEU A 133 19.86 -0.30 -16.72
N LYS A 134 20.55 -0.87 -15.74
CA LYS A 134 20.17 -2.18 -15.15
C LYS A 134 18.77 -2.16 -14.55
N ARG A 135 18.38 -1.09 -13.85
CA ARG A 135 17.03 -0.94 -13.28
C ARG A 135 15.98 -0.77 -14.37
N THR A 136 16.28 0.00 -15.41
CA THR A 136 15.38 0.22 -16.54
C THR A 136 15.10 -1.09 -17.28
N VAL A 137 16.15 -1.86 -17.61
CA VAL A 137 15.99 -3.17 -18.26
C VAL A 137 15.20 -4.15 -17.40
N ALA A 138 15.51 -4.24 -16.11
CA ALA A 138 14.76 -5.10 -15.18
C ALA A 138 13.27 -4.70 -15.11
N ALA A 139 12.95 -3.40 -15.08
CA ALA A 139 11.59 -2.90 -15.11
C ALA A 139 10.87 -3.27 -16.42
N LEU A 140 11.53 -3.12 -17.56
CA LEU A 140 10.95 -3.49 -18.88
C LEU A 140 10.63 -4.99 -18.94
N ILE A 141 11.54 -5.85 -18.50
CA ILE A 141 11.28 -7.30 -18.43
C ILE A 141 10.10 -7.59 -17.49
N GLY A 142 10.03 -6.93 -16.33
CA GLY A 142 8.90 -7.06 -15.43
C GLY A 142 7.57 -6.60 -16.04
N PHE A 143 7.55 -5.50 -16.80
CA PHE A 143 6.36 -5.06 -17.54
C PHE A 143 5.89 -6.06 -18.59
N LEU A 144 6.81 -6.71 -19.33
CA LEU A 144 6.46 -7.78 -20.24
C LEU A 144 5.76 -8.93 -19.50
N GLY A 145 6.26 -9.32 -18.32
CA GLY A 145 5.59 -10.32 -17.48
C GLY A 145 4.17 -9.91 -17.08
N VAL A 146 3.95 -8.65 -16.73
CA VAL A 146 2.60 -8.13 -16.41
C VAL A 146 1.68 -8.17 -17.64
N ILE A 147 2.18 -7.81 -18.81
CA ILE A 147 1.39 -7.86 -20.07
C ILE A 147 0.98 -9.30 -20.39
N ILE A 148 1.89 -10.26 -20.26
CA ILE A 148 1.60 -11.68 -20.45
C ILE A 148 0.52 -12.15 -19.47
N MET A 149 0.62 -11.73 -18.22
CA MET A 149 -0.32 -12.10 -17.16
C MET A 149 -1.72 -11.50 -17.37
N LEU A 150 -1.79 -10.27 -17.86
CA LEU A 150 -3.07 -9.61 -18.18
C LEU A 150 -3.82 -10.30 -19.33
N ASN A 151 -3.13 -11.15 -20.08
CA ASN A 151 -3.66 -11.92 -21.20
C ASN A 151 -4.63 -11.10 -22.09
N PRO A 152 -4.15 -10.14 -22.90
CA PRO A 152 -4.97 -9.15 -23.61
C PRO A 152 -5.76 -9.76 -24.81
N SER A 153 -6.00 -11.07 -24.84
CA SER A 153 -6.70 -11.77 -25.92
C SER A 153 -8.22 -11.51 -25.95
N GLY A 154 -8.64 -10.25 -25.86
CA GLY A 154 -9.96 -9.79 -26.33
C GLY A 154 -11.03 -9.57 -25.26
N ASN A 155 -10.99 -10.16 -24.10
CA ASN A 155 -11.90 -9.85 -22.99
C ASN A 155 -11.17 -9.05 -21.92
N TYR A 156 -11.26 -7.72 -22.00
CA TYR A 156 -10.75 -6.84 -20.95
C TYR A 156 -11.47 -7.12 -19.65
N ASN A 157 -10.81 -7.86 -18.76
CA ASN A 157 -11.31 -8.10 -17.43
C ASN A 157 -11.18 -6.80 -16.62
N VAL A 158 -12.30 -6.17 -16.29
CA VAL A 158 -12.35 -4.94 -15.49
C VAL A 158 -11.59 -5.10 -14.17
N ALA A 159 -11.60 -6.30 -13.59
CA ALA A 159 -10.84 -6.59 -12.37
C ALA A 159 -9.33 -6.52 -12.59
N ALA A 160 -8.82 -6.99 -13.74
CA ALA A 160 -7.39 -6.91 -14.08
C ALA A 160 -6.96 -5.45 -14.33
N LEU A 161 -7.78 -4.66 -15.03
CA LEU A 161 -7.55 -3.22 -15.20
C LEU A 161 -7.57 -2.49 -13.85
N SER A 162 -8.47 -2.87 -12.96
CA SER A 162 -8.54 -2.33 -11.61
C SER A 162 -7.29 -2.68 -10.80
N ALA A 163 -6.79 -3.93 -10.88
CA ALA A 163 -5.53 -4.33 -10.26
C ALA A 163 -4.34 -3.51 -10.76
N LEU A 164 -4.28 -3.25 -12.07
CA LEU A 164 -3.23 -2.42 -12.67
C LEU A 164 -3.33 -0.96 -12.21
N GLY A 165 -4.54 -0.39 -12.20
CA GLY A 165 -4.80 0.94 -11.66
C GLY A 165 -4.38 1.07 -10.19
N ALA A 166 -4.68 0.04 -9.38
CA ALA A 166 -4.23 -0.04 -8.00
C ALA A 166 -2.70 -0.05 -7.90
N ALA A 167 -2.00 -0.81 -8.76
CA ALA A 167 -0.54 -0.87 -8.77
C ALA A 167 0.08 0.49 -9.09
N ILE A 168 -0.47 1.23 -10.06
CA ILE A 168 -0.04 2.59 -10.42
C ILE A 168 -0.32 3.56 -9.26
N ALA A 169 -1.49 3.49 -8.66
CA ALA A 169 -1.85 4.34 -7.52
C ALA A 169 -0.92 4.10 -6.32
N PHE A 170 -0.62 2.85 -5.99
CA PHE A 170 0.33 2.53 -4.92
C PHE A 170 1.76 2.98 -5.24
N ALA A 171 2.19 2.88 -6.49
CA ALA A 171 3.49 3.42 -6.91
C ALA A 171 3.53 4.94 -6.74
N GLY A 172 2.47 5.66 -7.16
CA GLY A 172 2.33 7.10 -6.93
C GLY A 172 2.35 7.45 -5.44
N ALA A 173 1.56 6.73 -4.62
CA ALA A 173 1.55 6.92 -3.18
C ALA A 173 2.93 6.71 -2.55
N ALA A 174 3.73 5.75 -3.02
CA ALA A 174 5.09 5.51 -2.54
C ALA A 174 6.02 6.71 -2.84
N ILE A 175 5.89 7.33 -4.00
CA ILE A 175 6.63 8.57 -4.32
C ILE A 175 6.24 9.70 -3.36
N PHE A 176 4.93 9.91 -3.11
CA PHE A 176 4.47 10.90 -2.14
C PHE A 176 5.00 10.61 -0.73
N VAL A 177 5.00 9.34 -0.30
CA VAL A 177 5.59 8.94 1.00
C VAL A 177 7.04 9.36 1.08
N LYS A 178 7.85 9.13 0.03
CA LYS A 178 9.26 9.51 -0.01
C LYS A 178 9.47 11.03 0.13
N VAL A 179 8.57 11.83 -0.46
CA VAL A 179 8.62 13.29 -0.36
C VAL A 179 8.17 13.76 1.03
N VAL A 180 7.00 13.30 1.47
CA VAL A 180 6.35 13.76 2.71
C VAL A 180 7.10 13.30 3.96
N SER A 181 7.74 12.12 3.94
CA SER A 181 8.53 11.60 5.07
C SER A 181 9.73 12.47 5.45
N LYS A 182 10.13 13.42 4.58
CA LYS A 182 11.15 14.43 4.91
C LYS A 182 10.63 15.52 5.88
N TYR A 183 9.31 15.70 5.95
CA TYR A 183 8.66 16.77 6.71
C TYR A 183 7.87 16.24 7.89
N ASP A 184 7.25 15.07 7.76
CA ASP A 184 6.29 14.52 8.71
C ASP A 184 6.71 13.14 9.23
N LYS A 185 6.28 12.81 10.45
CA LYS A 185 6.55 11.52 11.08
C LYS A 185 5.66 10.41 10.46
N PRO A 186 6.09 9.14 10.50
CA PRO A 186 5.31 8.02 9.95
C PRO A 186 3.87 7.92 10.49
N ILE A 187 3.66 8.25 11.78
CA ILE A 187 2.33 8.20 12.40
C ILE A 187 1.38 9.25 11.80
N THR A 188 1.90 10.44 11.47
CA THR A 188 1.14 11.49 10.77
C THR A 188 0.72 11.02 9.38
N LEU A 189 1.63 10.36 8.66
CA LEU A 189 1.34 9.79 7.34
C LEU A 189 0.21 8.75 7.42
N MET A 190 0.26 7.85 8.40
CA MET A 190 -0.78 6.83 8.61
C MET A 190 -2.14 7.46 8.95
N PHE A 191 -2.16 8.47 9.81
CA PHE A 191 -3.37 9.18 10.19
C PHE A 191 -4.07 9.80 8.98
N TYR A 192 -3.35 10.61 8.20
CA TYR A 192 -3.91 11.26 7.01
C TYR A 192 -4.37 10.26 5.95
N SER A 193 -3.63 9.15 5.76
CA SER A 193 -4.08 8.09 4.85
C SER A 193 -5.41 7.50 5.24
N ASN A 194 -5.62 7.20 6.52
CA ASN A 194 -6.86 6.58 6.96
C ASN A 194 -8.03 7.57 6.97
N ILE A 195 -7.81 8.83 7.44
CA ILE A 195 -8.87 9.81 7.51
C ILE A 195 -9.37 10.23 6.12
N VAL A 196 -8.48 10.32 5.14
CA VAL A 196 -8.85 10.62 3.75
C VAL A 196 -9.50 9.42 3.07
N SER A 197 -9.15 8.17 3.45
CA SER A 197 -9.74 6.97 2.88
C SER A 197 -11.21 6.76 3.28
N ILE A 198 -11.63 7.20 4.48
CA ILE A 198 -13.01 7.00 4.96
C ILE A 198 -14.06 7.70 4.09
N PRO A 199 -13.95 9.00 3.77
CA PRO A 199 -14.96 9.69 2.97
C PRO A 199 -14.85 9.41 1.46
N THR A 200 -13.77 8.77 1.00
CA THR A 200 -13.57 8.46 -0.43
C THR A 200 -14.01 7.06 -0.81
N VAL A 201 -14.42 6.24 0.15
CA VAL A 201 -14.96 4.88 0.01
C VAL A 201 -16.45 4.87 0.31
#